data_44b62ce2d4145965ce9979c9b420be99
#
_entry.id   44b62ce2d4145965ce9979c9b420be99
#
_cell.length_a   1.000
_cell.length_b   1.000
_cell.length_c   1.000
_cell.angle_alpha   90.00
_cell.angle_beta   90.00
_cell.angle_gamma   90.00
#
_symmetry.space_group_name_H-M   'P 1'
#
loop_
_entity.id
_entity.type
_entity.pdbx_description
1 polymer ?
#
loop_
_entity_poly.entity_id
_entity_poly.type
_entity_poly.pdbx_seq_one_letter_code
_entity_poly.pdbx_strand_id
1 'polypeptide(L)'
;RPMSDVQIAASILNADLGALREAVQEAERAGVDRIHLDIMDGHFVPNLTFGLATVEALRGATKLPFDAHLMISNPSTWAPRYAAAGCETVAIHVEAPERHAATLESIRSAGALAGLAADPGAPVDALSAFAGQLDFALVMTVKSGFGGQSYQPEAAARIPALRLLLGAARPIHVDGGIKAGTAADAVKRGADVLVAGTALFGAAEMGAAVASLRPKA
;
A
#
# COMPACT_ATOMS: atom_id res chain seq x y z
N ARG A 1 2.22 -5.74 19.82
CA ARG A 1 1.45 -6.71 19.01
C ARG A 1 2.31 -7.94 18.79
N PRO A 2 1.78 -9.16 18.87
CA PRO A 2 2.54 -10.34 18.48
C PRO A 2 2.90 -10.25 16.98
N MET A 3 4.10 -10.71 16.62
CA MET A 3 4.60 -10.71 15.23
C MET A 3 3.72 -11.53 14.26
N SER A 4 2.78 -12.34 14.79
CA SER A 4 1.78 -13.11 14.05
C SER A 4 0.70 -12.28 13.35
N ASP A 5 0.58 -10.99 13.68
CA ASP A 5 -0.50 -10.12 13.18
C ASP A 5 -0.09 -9.27 11.97
N VAL A 6 1.09 -9.53 11.38
CA VAL A 6 1.56 -8.81 10.18
C VAL A 6 0.78 -9.27 8.96
N GLN A 7 0.18 -8.33 8.24
CA GLN A 7 -0.56 -8.60 7.01
C GLN A 7 0.34 -8.47 5.77
N ILE A 8 0.06 -9.31 4.77
CA ILE A 8 0.71 -9.27 3.46
C ILE A 8 -0.29 -8.76 2.43
N ALA A 9 0.05 -7.66 1.77
CA ALA A 9 -0.70 -7.09 0.67
C ALA A 9 0.02 -7.43 -0.66
N ALA A 10 -0.69 -8.07 -1.58
CA ALA A 10 -0.13 -8.40 -2.90
C ALA A 10 -0.32 -7.22 -3.86
N SER A 11 0.79 -6.55 -4.26
CA SER A 11 0.76 -5.53 -5.31
C SER A 11 0.64 -6.19 -6.68
N ILE A 12 -0.54 -6.06 -7.31
CA ILE A 12 -0.79 -6.62 -8.64
C ILE A 12 -0.13 -5.83 -9.78
N LEU A 13 0.59 -4.76 -9.48
CA LEU A 13 1.44 -4.06 -10.44
C LEU A 13 2.46 -5.00 -11.10
N ASN A 14 2.93 -6.02 -10.38
CA ASN A 14 3.92 -6.99 -10.85
C ASN A 14 3.32 -8.31 -11.34
N ALA A 15 1.99 -8.39 -11.40
CA ALA A 15 1.29 -9.52 -12.00
C ALA A 15 1.28 -9.45 -13.54
N ASP A 16 0.80 -10.50 -14.19
CA ASP A 16 0.43 -10.42 -15.60
C ASP A 16 -0.81 -9.52 -15.75
N LEU A 17 -0.62 -8.33 -16.31
CA LEU A 17 -1.70 -7.36 -16.49
C LEU A 17 -2.78 -7.83 -17.47
N GLY A 18 -2.47 -8.83 -18.32
CA GLY A 18 -3.45 -9.50 -19.17
C GLY A 18 -4.33 -10.52 -18.45
N ALA A 19 -3.95 -10.92 -17.22
CA ALA A 19 -4.61 -11.97 -16.42
C ALA A 19 -4.83 -11.53 -14.95
N LEU A 20 -5.22 -10.26 -14.73
CA LEU A 20 -5.33 -9.70 -13.38
C LEU A 20 -6.35 -10.42 -12.49
N ARG A 21 -7.44 -10.93 -13.05
CA ARG A 21 -8.45 -11.69 -12.30
C ARG A 21 -7.86 -12.97 -11.72
N GLU A 22 -7.14 -13.71 -12.55
CA GLU A 22 -6.45 -14.95 -12.19
C GLU A 22 -5.36 -14.67 -11.16
N ALA A 23 -4.60 -13.58 -11.35
CA ALA A 23 -3.55 -13.14 -10.43
C ALA A 23 -4.11 -12.81 -9.02
N VAL A 24 -5.24 -12.10 -8.95
CA VAL A 24 -5.92 -11.80 -7.68
C VAL A 24 -6.39 -13.08 -6.99
N GLN A 25 -6.98 -14.02 -7.74
CA GLN A 25 -7.42 -15.30 -7.20
C GLN A 25 -6.27 -16.20 -6.76
N GLU A 26 -5.15 -16.16 -7.46
CA GLU A 26 -3.93 -16.87 -7.07
C GLU A 26 -3.36 -16.30 -5.77
N ALA A 27 -3.27 -14.97 -5.65
CA ALA A 27 -2.82 -14.31 -4.43
C ALA A 27 -3.71 -14.68 -3.22
N GLU A 28 -5.04 -14.71 -3.39
CA GLU A 28 -5.97 -15.17 -2.34
C GLU A 28 -5.71 -16.63 -1.93
N ARG A 29 -5.55 -17.54 -2.91
CA ARG A 29 -5.22 -18.95 -2.63
C ARG A 29 -3.85 -19.13 -1.95
N ALA A 30 -2.89 -18.24 -2.27
CA ALA A 30 -1.56 -18.24 -1.66
C ALA A 30 -1.56 -17.72 -0.21
N GLY A 31 -2.68 -17.18 0.27
CA GLY A 31 -2.85 -16.76 1.65
C GLY A 31 -2.37 -15.34 1.96
N VAL A 32 -2.40 -14.43 0.97
CA VAL A 32 -2.25 -12.99 1.25
C VAL A 32 -3.48 -12.47 1.98
N ASP A 33 -3.34 -11.35 2.67
CA ASP A 33 -4.42 -10.77 3.48
C ASP A 33 -5.17 -9.66 2.72
N ARG A 34 -4.52 -9.02 1.73
CA ARG A 34 -5.02 -7.86 1.00
C ARG A 34 -4.51 -7.84 -0.44
N ILE A 35 -5.21 -7.12 -1.31
CA ILE A 35 -4.78 -6.81 -2.68
C ILE A 35 -4.40 -5.32 -2.75
N HIS A 36 -3.19 -5.02 -3.18
CA HIS A 36 -2.69 -3.66 -3.32
C HIS A 36 -2.71 -3.21 -4.77
N LEU A 37 -3.26 -2.01 -4.99
CA LEU A 37 -3.57 -1.44 -6.29
C LEU A 37 -2.78 -0.15 -6.48
N ASP A 38 -1.69 -0.21 -7.23
CA ASP A 38 -0.84 0.94 -7.56
C ASP A 38 -1.43 1.72 -8.74
N ILE A 39 -2.12 2.81 -8.47
CA ILE A 39 -2.80 3.66 -9.44
C ILE A 39 -1.90 4.82 -9.81
N MET A 40 -1.54 4.91 -11.10
CA MET A 40 -0.60 5.90 -11.64
C MET A 40 -1.20 6.59 -12.85
N ASP A 41 -1.02 7.92 -12.95
CA ASP A 41 -1.65 8.77 -13.96
C ASP A 41 -0.69 9.27 -15.07
N GLY A 42 0.59 8.92 -15.00
CA GLY A 42 1.61 9.38 -15.93
C GLY A 42 2.04 10.85 -15.74
N HIS A 43 1.54 11.52 -14.68
CA HIS A 43 1.84 12.92 -14.35
C HIS A 43 2.53 13.02 -12.99
N PHE A 44 1.95 12.45 -11.94
CA PHE A 44 2.57 12.41 -10.61
C PHE A 44 3.83 11.54 -10.62
N VAL A 45 3.75 10.40 -11.31
CA VAL A 45 4.89 9.51 -11.61
C VAL A 45 4.95 9.23 -13.11
N PRO A 46 6.13 8.96 -13.71
CA PRO A 46 6.30 8.73 -15.14
C PRO A 46 5.90 7.29 -15.55
N ASN A 47 4.76 6.82 -15.07
CA ASN A 47 4.20 5.52 -15.36
C ASN A 47 2.67 5.59 -15.38
N LEU A 48 2.04 4.74 -16.17
CA LEU A 48 0.59 4.55 -16.26
C LEU A 48 0.25 3.12 -15.88
N THR A 49 -0.76 2.95 -15.04
CA THR A 49 -1.24 1.62 -14.67
C THR A 49 -2.74 1.47 -14.97
N PHE A 50 -3.49 0.82 -14.12
CA PHE A 50 -4.90 0.56 -14.31
C PHE A 50 -5.76 1.63 -13.61
N GLY A 51 -6.92 1.92 -14.21
CA GLY A 51 -7.86 2.90 -13.68
C GLY A 51 -9.02 2.26 -12.89
N LEU A 52 -9.99 3.10 -12.53
CA LEU A 52 -11.16 2.74 -11.72
C LEU A 52 -11.95 1.55 -12.29
N ALA A 53 -12.18 1.51 -13.60
CA ALA A 53 -12.92 0.42 -14.25
C ALA A 53 -12.26 -0.96 -14.05
N THR A 54 -10.91 -1.02 -13.99
CA THR A 54 -10.18 -2.25 -13.69
C THR A 54 -10.44 -2.68 -12.24
N VAL A 55 -10.42 -1.74 -11.29
CA VAL A 55 -10.70 -2.02 -9.87
C VAL A 55 -12.12 -2.54 -9.69
N GLU A 56 -13.11 -1.90 -10.31
CA GLU A 56 -14.51 -2.34 -10.29
C GLU A 56 -14.67 -3.75 -10.88
N ALA A 57 -14.00 -4.05 -12.00
CA ALA A 57 -14.04 -5.35 -12.63
C ALA A 57 -13.39 -6.46 -11.77
N LEU A 58 -12.38 -6.11 -10.97
CA LEU A 58 -11.67 -7.05 -10.09
C LEU A 58 -12.41 -7.27 -8.76
N ARG A 59 -13.28 -6.34 -8.32
CA ARG A 59 -13.93 -6.43 -7.00
C ARG A 59 -14.68 -7.76 -6.79
N GLY A 60 -15.25 -8.30 -7.84
CA GLY A 60 -15.94 -9.60 -7.80
C GLY A 60 -15.02 -10.83 -7.88
N ALA A 61 -13.71 -10.66 -8.03
CA ALA A 61 -12.76 -11.77 -8.17
C ALA A 61 -12.34 -12.38 -6.83
N THR A 62 -12.40 -11.62 -5.74
CA THR A 62 -11.98 -12.00 -4.38
C THR A 62 -12.82 -11.30 -3.33
N LYS A 63 -12.79 -11.83 -2.10
CA LYS A 63 -13.35 -11.18 -0.90
C LYS A 63 -12.29 -10.40 -0.10
N LEU A 64 -11.02 -10.51 -0.47
CA LEU A 64 -9.95 -9.79 0.20
C LEU A 64 -10.15 -8.28 0.09
N PRO A 65 -9.79 -7.51 1.13
CA PRO A 65 -9.82 -6.06 1.07
C PRO A 65 -8.87 -5.53 -0.02
N PHE A 66 -9.27 -4.43 -0.66
CA PHE A 66 -8.48 -3.71 -1.65
C PHE A 66 -7.86 -2.46 -1.02
N ASP A 67 -6.57 -2.27 -1.24
CA ASP A 67 -5.80 -1.09 -0.86
C ASP A 67 -5.50 -0.27 -2.10
N ALA A 68 -6.12 0.88 -2.29
CA ALA A 68 -5.79 1.79 -3.38
C ALA A 68 -4.65 2.74 -2.96
N HIS A 69 -3.55 2.68 -3.68
CA HIS A 69 -2.40 3.58 -3.54
C HIS A 69 -2.37 4.54 -4.73
N LEU A 70 -2.73 5.80 -4.49
CA LEU A 70 -2.95 6.78 -5.56
C LEU A 70 -1.70 7.64 -5.77
N MET A 71 -0.91 7.30 -6.77
CA MET A 71 0.22 8.07 -7.31
C MET A 71 -0.28 8.93 -8.46
N ILE A 72 -1.16 9.89 -8.16
CA ILE A 72 -1.85 10.74 -9.14
C ILE A 72 -1.80 12.22 -8.75
N SER A 73 -1.91 13.10 -9.74
CA SER A 73 -1.79 14.56 -9.58
C SER A 73 -3.05 15.25 -9.07
N ASN A 74 -4.22 14.57 -9.09
CA ASN A 74 -5.51 15.14 -8.66
C ASN A 74 -6.31 14.17 -7.76
N PRO A 75 -5.77 13.77 -6.60
CA PRO A 75 -6.39 12.77 -5.73
C PRO A 75 -7.75 13.18 -5.19
N SER A 76 -8.06 14.46 -4.98
CA SER A 76 -9.37 14.92 -4.51
C SER A 76 -10.53 14.49 -5.43
N THR A 77 -10.27 14.41 -6.73
CA THR A 77 -11.26 13.96 -7.70
C THR A 77 -11.49 12.45 -7.67
N TRP A 78 -10.41 11.68 -7.47
CA TRP A 78 -10.44 10.23 -7.68
C TRP A 78 -10.54 9.42 -6.40
N ALA A 79 -9.92 9.85 -5.32
CA ALA A 79 -9.84 9.07 -4.09
C ALA A 79 -11.22 8.62 -3.55
N PRO A 80 -12.26 9.49 -3.47
CA PRO A 80 -13.58 9.03 -3.03
C PRO A 80 -14.23 8.05 -4.00
N ARG A 81 -13.86 8.07 -5.29
CA ARG A 81 -14.39 7.11 -6.28
C ARG A 81 -13.79 5.71 -6.10
N TYR A 82 -12.49 5.61 -5.76
CA TYR A 82 -11.87 4.32 -5.41
C TYR A 82 -12.45 3.75 -4.12
N ALA A 83 -12.74 4.60 -3.13
CA ALA A 83 -13.46 4.19 -1.93
C ALA A 83 -14.85 3.62 -2.29
N ALA A 84 -15.63 4.33 -3.10
CA ALA A 84 -16.95 3.90 -3.55
C ALA A 84 -16.91 2.63 -4.42
N ALA A 85 -15.81 2.36 -5.14
CA ALA A 85 -15.59 1.15 -5.89
C ALA A 85 -15.27 -0.09 -5.01
N GLY A 86 -15.22 0.09 -3.68
CA GLY A 86 -15.03 -0.98 -2.72
C GLY A 86 -13.57 -1.19 -2.30
N CYS A 87 -12.71 -0.19 -2.43
CA CYS A 87 -11.42 -0.18 -1.75
C CYS A 87 -11.63 0.10 -0.26
N GLU A 88 -11.08 -0.76 0.60
CA GLU A 88 -11.19 -0.62 2.05
C GLU A 88 -10.26 0.48 2.58
N THR A 89 -9.09 0.63 1.98
CA THR A 89 -8.15 1.70 2.28
C THR A 89 -7.81 2.47 1.01
N VAL A 90 -7.63 3.79 1.16
CA VAL A 90 -7.16 4.66 0.08
C VAL A 90 -6.05 5.55 0.62
N ALA A 91 -4.84 5.42 0.05
CA ALA A 91 -3.69 6.27 0.34
C ALA A 91 -3.48 7.28 -0.79
N ILE A 92 -3.29 8.55 -0.43
CA ILE A 92 -2.86 9.62 -1.33
C ILE A 92 -1.48 10.11 -0.90
N HIS A 93 -0.67 10.60 -1.82
CA HIS A 93 0.66 11.09 -1.50
C HIS A 93 0.65 12.44 -0.83
N VAL A 94 1.45 12.61 0.22
CA VAL A 94 1.64 13.91 0.89
C VAL A 94 2.31 14.94 -0.03
N GLU A 95 3.05 14.47 -1.03
CA GLU A 95 3.70 15.29 -2.07
C GLU A 95 2.74 15.78 -3.17
N ALA A 96 1.52 15.23 -3.25
CA ALA A 96 0.54 15.69 -4.22
C ALA A 96 0.12 17.15 -3.92
N PRO A 97 -0.04 18.01 -4.93
CA PRO A 97 -0.46 19.41 -4.75
C PRO A 97 -1.96 19.48 -4.42
N GLU A 98 -2.33 19.16 -3.18
CA GLU A 98 -3.69 18.83 -2.81
C GLU A 98 -4.10 19.43 -1.45
N ARG A 99 -5.41 19.57 -1.22
CA ARG A 99 -5.99 19.85 0.10
C ARG A 99 -6.18 18.55 0.89
N HIS A 100 -5.09 18.00 1.39
CA HIS A 100 -5.06 16.66 2.00
C HIS A 100 -6.16 16.43 3.04
N ALA A 101 -6.38 17.37 3.96
CA ALA A 101 -7.41 17.24 5.00
C ALA A 101 -8.82 17.02 4.41
N ALA A 102 -9.20 17.78 3.40
CA ALA A 102 -10.50 17.65 2.75
C ALA A 102 -10.61 16.34 1.96
N THR A 103 -9.53 15.93 1.31
CA THR A 103 -9.49 14.68 0.54
C THR A 103 -9.55 13.46 1.47
N LEU A 104 -8.83 13.46 2.60
CA LEU A 104 -8.94 12.41 3.62
C LEU A 104 -10.37 12.29 4.16
N GLU A 105 -11.04 13.42 4.41
CA GLU A 105 -12.44 13.41 4.84
C GLU A 105 -13.37 12.85 3.77
N SER A 106 -13.15 13.20 2.49
CA SER A 106 -13.96 12.67 1.38
C SER A 106 -13.81 11.16 1.20
N ILE A 107 -12.60 10.61 1.43
CA ILE A 107 -12.36 9.17 1.42
C ILE A 107 -13.18 8.48 2.52
N ARG A 108 -13.13 9.00 3.77
CA ARG A 108 -13.91 8.44 4.88
C ARG A 108 -15.41 8.55 4.65
N SER A 109 -15.87 9.68 4.13
CA SER A 109 -17.29 9.88 3.79
C SER A 109 -17.78 8.91 2.72
N ALA A 110 -16.88 8.44 1.86
CA ALA A 110 -17.17 7.41 0.85
C ALA A 110 -17.03 5.96 1.40
N GLY A 111 -16.71 5.78 2.68
CA GLY A 111 -16.72 4.49 3.38
C GLY A 111 -15.39 3.77 3.48
N ALA A 112 -14.27 4.39 3.08
CA ALA A 112 -12.94 3.79 3.20
C ALA A 112 -12.10 4.41 4.32
N LEU A 113 -11.07 3.70 4.77
CA LEU A 113 -10.02 4.22 5.63
C LEU A 113 -9.09 5.12 4.81
N ALA A 114 -8.79 6.30 5.34
CA ALA A 114 -8.01 7.33 4.67
C ALA A 114 -6.56 7.36 5.19
N GLY A 115 -5.59 7.29 4.27
CA GLY A 115 -4.17 7.33 4.61
C GLY A 115 -3.36 8.30 3.76
N LEU A 116 -2.18 8.65 4.28
CA LEU A 116 -1.16 9.35 3.52
C LEU A 116 0.03 8.43 3.22
N ALA A 117 0.44 8.44 1.96
CA ALA A 117 1.70 7.87 1.51
C ALA A 117 2.80 8.95 1.53
N ALA A 118 4.04 8.53 1.75
CA ALA A 118 5.20 9.41 1.71
C ALA A 118 6.40 8.75 1.04
N ASP A 119 6.93 9.36 0.00
CA ASP A 119 8.15 8.95 -0.71
C ASP A 119 9.38 8.97 0.22
N PRO A 120 10.50 8.28 -0.12
CA PRO A 120 11.69 8.22 0.73
C PRO A 120 12.25 9.57 1.18
N GLY A 121 12.16 10.60 0.34
CA GLY A 121 12.65 11.95 0.63
C GLY A 121 11.71 12.82 1.48
N ALA A 122 10.48 12.40 1.73
CA ALA A 122 9.53 13.19 2.52
C ALA A 122 9.87 13.13 4.01
N PRO A 123 9.90 14.29 4.70
CA PRO A 123 10.13 14.30 6.16
C PRO A 123 8.91 13.73 6.90
N VAL A 124 9.14 13.13 8.07
CA VAL A 124 8.06 12.63 8.95
C VAL A 124 7.08 13.74 9.32
N ASP A 125 7.57 14.96 9.49
CA ASP A 125 6.75 16.13 9.84
C ASP A 125 5.67 16.45 8.79
N ALA A 126 5.87 16.06 7.53
CA ALA A 126 4.85 16.22 6.50
C ALA A 126 3.58 15.41 6.81
N LEU A 127 3.70 14.26 7.45
CA LEU A 127 2.55 13.45 7.89
C LEU A 127 2.04 13.89 9.26
N SER A 128 2.90 14.48 10.10
CA SER A 128 2.55 14.86 11.47
C SER A 128 1.42 15.89 11.51
N ALA A 129 1.38 16.81 10.54
CA ALA A 129 0.32 17.80 10.41
C ALA A 129 -1.09 17.19 10.25
N PHE A 130 -1.16 15.93 9.79
CA PHE A 130 -2.40 15.21 9.53
C PHE A 130 -2.62 14.01 10.46
N ALA A 131 -1.75 13.80 11.46
CA ALA A 131 -1.77 12.60 12.31
C ALA A 131 -3.14 12.30 12.92
N GLY A 132 -3.87 13.33 13.37
CA GLY A 132 -5.23 13.19 13.92
C GLY A 132 -6.30 12.79 12.89
N GLN A 133 -5.97 12.87 11.59
CA GLN A 133 -6.87 12.61 10.48
C GLN A 133 -6.51 11.34 9.70
N LEU A 134 -5.44 10.65 10.08
CA LEU A 134 -5.01 9.42 9.40
C LEU A 134 -5.61 8.20 10.08
N ASP A 135 -6.17 7.30 9.30
CA ASP A 135 -6.53 5.96 9.75
C ASP A 135 -5.33 4.99 9.64
N PHE A 136 -4.41 5.25 8.70
CA PHE A 136 -3.15 4.54 8.52
C PHE A 136 -2.10 5.43 7.82
N ALA A 137 -0.84 5.00 7.78
CA ALA A 137 0.19 5.61 6.94
C ALA A 137 0.81 4.57 6.00
N LEU A 138 1.19 4.99 4.79
CA LEU A 138 1.95 4.18 3.83
C LEU A 138 3.35 4.75 3.68
N VAL A 139 4.35 3.99 4.11
CA VAL A 139 5.76 4.37 4.01
C VAL A 139 6.35 3.75 2.75
N MET A 140 6.73 4.60 1.80
CA MET A 140 7.49 4.15 0.64
C MET A 140 8.94 3.90 1.02
N THR A 141 9.42 2.71 0.71
CA THR A 141 10.83 2.31 0.87
C THR A 141 11.56 2.21 -0.46
N VAL A 142 10.93 2.71 -1.51
CA VAL A 142 11.47 2.97 -2.85
C VAL A 142 10.84 4.24 -3.40
N LYS A 143 11.41 4.84 -4.43
CA LYS A 143 10.75 5.95 -5.14
C LYS A 143 9.49 5.43 -5.84
N SER A 144 8.37 6.14 -5.65
CA SER A 144 7.10 5.80 -6.30
C SER A 144 7.20 5.75 -7.82
N GLY A 145 6.42 4.87 -8.47
CA GLY A 145 6.26 4.81 -9.93
C GLY A 145 6.61 3.49 -10.60
N PHE A 146 7.49 2.66 -10.03
CA PHE A 146 7.90 1.38 -10.65
C PHE A 146 8.09 0.30 -9.61
N GLY A 147 7.68 -0.93 -9.96
CA GLY A 147 7.99 -2.12 -9.17
C GLY A 147 9.43 -2.61 -9.34
N GLY A 148 9.85 -3.58 -8.52
CA GLY A 148 11.14 -4.25 -8.65
C GLY A 148 12.36 -3.48 -8.16
N GLN A 149 12.18 -2.32 -7.54
CA GLN A 149 13.27 -1.51 -6.98
C GLN A 149 13.84 -2.12 -5.68
N SER A 150 15.07 -1.73 -5.34
CA SER A 150 15.72 -2.15 -4.09
C SER A 150 15.19 -1.36 -2.90
N TYR A 151 14.87 -2.07 -1.82
CA TYR A 151 14.49 -1.52 -0.53
C TYR A 151 15.53 -0.53 0.00
N GLN A 152 15.08 0.61 0.50
CA GLN A 152 15.92 1.66 1.09
C GLN A 152 15.77 1.65 2.62
N PRO A 153 16.74 1.12 3.38
CA PRO A 153 16.69 1.04 4.84
C PRO A 153 16.61 2.40 5.52
N GLU A 154 17.17 3.44 4.90
CA GLU A 154 17.10 4.83 5.35
C GLU A 154 15.68 5.39 5.27
N ALA A 155 14.91 5.00 4.25
CA ALA A 155 13.50 5.35 4.17
C ALA A 155 12.67 4.64 5.25
N ALA A 156 12.97 3.36 5.51
CA ALA A 156 12.32 2.60 6.57
C ALA A 156 12.68 3.09 7.99
N ALA A 157 13.79 3.81 8.15
CA ALA A 157 14.18 4.40 9.43
C ALA A 157 13.16 5.41 9.98
N ARG A 158 12.23 5.88 9.15
CA ARG A 158 11.12 6.77 9.56
C ARG A 158 9.98 6.04 10.30
N ILE A 159 9.86 4.72 10.14
CA ILE A 159 8.75 3.94 10.68
C ILE A 159 8.61 4.09 12.21
N PRO A 160 9.67 4.01 13.04
CA PRO A 160 9.54 4.18 14.48
C PRO A 160 9.00 5.56 14.89
N ALA A 161 9.40 6.62 14.21
CA ALA A 161 8.88 7.96 14.48
C ALA A 161 7.40 8.07 14.11
N LEU A 162 6.99 7.50 12.97
CA LEU A 162 5.59 7.43 12.57
C LEU A 162 4.76 6.58 13.53
N ARG A 163 5.32 5.49 14.06
CA ARG A 163 4.66 4.65 15.08
C ARG A 163 4.38 5.44 16.36
N LEU A 164 5.32 6.26 16.81
CA LEU A 164 5.11 7.15 17.97
C LEU A 164 4.01 8.17 17.69
N LEU A 165 3.97 8.72 16.47
CA LEU A 165 3.00 9.71 16.05
C LEU A 165 1.57 9.14 15.94
N LEU A 166 1.43 7.95 15.33
CA LEU A 166 0.13 7.33 15.06
C LEU A 166 -0.40 6.49 16.23
N GLY A 167 0.47 6.11 17.16
CA GLY A 167 0.13 5.18 18.23
C GLY A 167 -0.01 3.73 17.74
N ALA A 168 -0.35 2.82 18.65
CA ALA A 168 -0.41 1.37 18.34
C ALA A 168 -1.65 0.94 17.55
N ALA A 169 -2.70 1.76 17.54
CA ALA A 169 -3.98 1.38 16.95
C ALA A 169 -4.04 1.58 15.42
N ARG A 170 -3.26 2.51 14.88
CA ARG A 170 -3.27 2.83 13.46
C ARG A 170 -2.18 2.08 12.72
N PRO A 171 -2.51 1.29 11.68
CA PRO A 171 -1.52 0.50 10.97
C PRO A 171 -0.53 1.37 10.17
N ILE A 172 0.69 0.86 10.05
CA ILE A 172 1.71 1.37 9.15
C ILE A 172 1.91 0.33 8.06
N HIS A 173 1.59 0.71 6.83
CA HIS A 173 1.87 -0.04 5.63
C HIS A 173 3.27 0.32 5.12
N VAL A 174 3.98 -0.64 4.55
CA VAL A 174 5.30 -0.42 3.96
C VAL A 174 5.32 -0.99 2.56
N ASP A 175 5.68 -0.16 1.59
CA ASP A 175 5.73 -0.54 0.18
C ASP A 175 7.10 -0.21 -0.43
N GLY A 176 7.64 -1.18 -1.16
CA GLY A 176 8.86 -1.05 -1.94
C GLY A 176 9.97 -2.01 -1.53
N GLY A 177 10.34 -2.92 -2.44
CA GLY A 177 11.44 -3.86 -2.28
C GLY A 177 11.26 -4.87 -1.15
N ILE A 178 10.02 -5.19 -0.78
CA ILE A 178 9.69 -6.16 0.27
C ILE A 178 9.96 -7.58 -0.22
N LYS A 179 10.81 -8.27 0.52
CA LYS A 179 11.16 -9.69 0.38
C LYS A 179 11.58 -10.24 1.75
N ALA A 180 11.81 -11.53 1.91
CA ALA A 180 12.02 -12.17 3.22
C ALA A 180 12.97 -11.40 4.16
N GLY A 181 14.14 -10.96 3.68
CA GLY A 181 15.10 -10.21 4.52
C GLY A 181 14.64 -8.80 4.88
N THR A 182 14.03 -8.06 3.94
CA THR A 182 13.56 -6.68 4.17
C THR A 182 12.23 -6.63 4.93
N ALA A 183 11.39 -7.66 4.79
CA ALA A 183 10.17 -7.84 5.58
C ALA A 183 10.48 -7.84 7.09
N ALA A 184 11.46 -8.61 7.52
CA ALA A 184 11.87 -8.68 8.91
C ALA A 184 12.36 -7.32 9.45
N ASP A 185 13.12 -6.55 8.65
CA ASP A 185 13.56 -5.20 9.02
C ASP A 185 12.37 -4.23 9.17
N ALA A 186 11.45 -4.21 8.20
CA ALA A 186 10.28 -3.36 8.25
C ALA A 186 9.39 -3.65 9.48
N VAL A 187 9.14 -4.93 9.78
CA VAL A 187 8.34 -5.36 10.94
C VAL A 187 9.04 -5.01 12.25
N LYS A 188 10.35 -5.25 12.36
CA LYS A 188 11.13 -4.85 13.54
C LYS A 188 11.04 -3.35 13.82
N ARG A 189 10.91 -2.54 12.77
CA ARG A 189 10.73 -1.07 12.89
C ARG A 189 9.29 -0.67 13.24
N GLY A 190 8.31 -1.56 13.11
CA GLY A 190 6.92 -1.32 13.48
C GLY A 190 5.92 -1.31 12.32
N ALA A 191 6.25 -1.91 11.18
CA ALA A 191 5.29 -2.14 10.10
C ALA A 191 4.23 -3.17 10.50
N ASP A 192 2.97 -2.94 10.09
CA ASP A 192 1.85 -3.85 10.30
C ASP A 192 1.41 -4.53 8.99
N VAL A 193 1.57 -3.85 7.86
CA VAL A 193 1.20 -4.36 6.53
C VAL A 193 2.41 -4.24 5.60
N LEU A 194 2.75 -5.33 4.94
CA LEU A 194 3.86 -5.42 3.99
C LEU A 194 3.31 -5.56 2.57
N VAL A 195 3.59 -4.57 1.72
CA VAL A 195 3.21 -4.61 0.30
C VAL A 195 4.33 -5.29 -0.48
N ALA A 196 4.02 -6.40 -1.13
CA ALA A 196 4.96 -7.17 -1.92
C ALA A 196 4.41 -7.44 -3.32
N GLY A 197 5.22 -7.18 -4.34
CA GLY A 197 4.88 -7.42 -5.75
C GLY A 197 5.79 -8.50 -6.34
N THR A 198 7.00 -8.12 -6.78
CA THR A 198 7.95 -9.04 -7.44
C THR A 198 8.31 -10.26 -6.62
N ALA A 199 8.34 -10.15 -5.29
CA ALA A 199 8.61 -11.28 -4.40
C ALA A 199 7.50 -12.34 -4.40
N LEU A 200 6.28 -11.97 -4.77
CA LEU A 200 5.13 -12.87 -4.87
C LEU A 200 4.94 -13.36 -6.31
N PHE A 201 4.71 -12.44 -7.24
CA PHE A 201 4.38 -12.78 -8.63
C PHE A 201 5.58 -13.31 -9.45
N GLY A 202 6.81 -13.14 -8.96
CA GLY A 202 8.01 -13.77 -9.54
C GLY A 202 8.41 -15.10 -8.89
N ALA A 203 7.69 -15.55 -7.87
CA ALA A 203 8.01 -16.79 -7.17
C ALA A 203 7.45 -18.02 -7.91
N ALA A 204 8.21 -19.12 -7.89
CA ALA A 204 7.72 -20.40 -8.41
C ALA A 204 6.53 -20.94 -7.61
N GLU A 205 6.51 -20.69 -6.29
CA GLU A 205 5.45 -21.08 -5.36
C GLU A 205 5.07 -19.87 -4.50
N MET A 206 3.99 -19.18 -4.88
CA MET A 206 3.57 -17.94 -4.23
C MET A 206 3.22 -18.14 -2.74
N GLY A 207 2.61 -19.28 -2.37
CA GLY A 207 2.29 -19.58 -0.96
C GLY A 207 3.54 -19.69 -0.08
N ALA A 208 4.62 -20.26 -0.59
CA ALA A 208 5.89 -20.31 0.12
C ALA A 208 6.52 -18.91 0.24
N ALA A 209 6.38 -18.08 -0.79
CA ALA A 209 6.83 -16.69 -0.76
C ALA A 209 6.05 -15.88 0.30
N VAL A 210 4.72 -15.99 0.34
CA VAL A 210 3.88 -15.36 1.39
C VAL A 210 4.33 -15.78 2.78
N ALA A 211 4.53 -17.09 3.01
CA ALA A 211 5.00 -17.60 4.30
C ALA A 211 6.37 -17.05 4.71
N SER A 212 7.27 -16.82 3.73
CA SER A 212 8.61 -16.27 3.97
C SER A 212 8.61 -14.79 4.38
N LEU A 213 7.56 -14.04 4.03
CA LEU A 213 7.40 -12.63 4.38
C LEU A 213 6.87 -12.45 5.80
N ARG A 214 6.19 -13.45 6.36
CA ARG A 214 5.73 -13.42 7.74
C ARG A 214 6.90 -13.69 8.68
N PRO A 215 7.21 -12.79 9.62
CA PRO A 215 8.28 -13.02 10.58
C PRO A 215 7.97 -14.29 11.40
N LYS A 216 8.99 -15.13 11.55
CA LYS A 216 8.89 -16.25 12.49
C LYS A 216 8.87 -15.71 13.92
N ALA A 217 7.96 -16.22 14.73
CA ALA A 217 7.88 -15.93 16.17
C ALA A 217 9.19 -16.25 16.89
#